data_d8dcc68133e883aff1db59b1379bdda8
#
_entry.id   d8dcc68133e883aff1db59b1379bdda8
#
_cell.length_a   1.000
_cell.length_b   1.000
_cell.length_c   1.000
_cell.angle_alpha   90.00
_cell.angle_beta   90.00
_cell.angle_gamma   90.00
#
_symmetry.space_group_name_H-M   'P 1'
#
loop_
_entity.id
_entity.type
_entity.pdbx_description
1 polymer ?
#
loop_
_entity_poly.entity_id
_entity_poly.type
_entity_poly.pdbx_seq_one_letter_code
_entity_poly.pdbx_strand_id
1 'polypeptide(L)'
;NVGMQGVSYLGNTQLLAARTKPPALKCIMPTAFVGNCSCSFPFSYGVPNKSPYLQWHQVADAKRWDDMDVAYCDTNALNHPKWGPAFKHRPLVDAANNVLAGDKLANWRETINHPMDDDYWAPIHFTDDELAELDIPIFFTDGWYDMAIGPIDYFSRLEKTHGHDQGPDRYLLVGPWNHYQAYAASQPGEFDGDRKLPDNGAIDLLGQRITFFDRYL
;
A
#
# COMPACT_ATOMS: atom_id res chain seq x y z
N ASN A 1 7.29 5.79 -25.03
CA ASN A 1 6.21 5.87 -24.05
C ASN A 1 6.38 4.74 -23.03
N VAL A 2 6.14 5.02 -21.74
CA VAL A 2 6.22 4.06 -20.64
C VAL A 2 4.98 4.22 -19.79
N GLY A 3 4.34 3.11 -19.46
CA GLY A 3 3.34 3.03 -18.40
C GLY A 3 3.91 2.22 -17.21
N MET A 4 3.46 2.51 -16.00
CA MET A 4 3.84 1.74 -14.83
C MET A 4 2.62 1.10 -14.17
N GLN A 5 2.81 -0.10 -13.62
CA GLN A 5 1.80 -0.76 -12.82
C GLN A 5 2.45 -1.54 -11.67
N GLY A 6 1.75 -1.71 -10.58
CA GLY A 6 2.23 -2.50 -9.44
C GLY A 6 1.39 -2.29 -8.20
N VAL A 7 1.54 -3.21 -7.26
CA VAL A 7 0.77 -3.27 -6.01
C VAL A 7 1.62 -2.87 -4.82
N SER A 8 1.00 -2.37 -3.77
CA SER A 8 1.64 -2.12 -2.48
C SER A 8 2.79 -1.11 -2.61
N TYR A 9 3.97 -1.45 -2.15
CA TYR A 9 5.18 -0.63 -2.30
C TYR A 9 5.46 -0.24 -3.76
N LEU A 10 5.19 -1.14 -4.72
CA LEU A 10 5.32 -0.85 -6.15
C LEU A 10 4.26 0.13 -6.66
N GLY A 11 3.16 0.32 -5.94
CA GLY A 11 2.20 1.40 -6.16
C GLY A 11 2.76 2.75 -5.71
N ASN A 12 3.35 2.82 -4.51
CA ASN A 12 4.02 4.02 -4.01
C ASN A 12 5.15 4.48 -4.95
N THR A 13 5.98 3.55 -5.44
CA THR A 13 7.10 3.91 -6.32
C THR A 13 6.67 4.53 -7.64
N GLN A 14 5.48 4.19 -8.17
CA GLN A 14 4.94 4.82 -9.37
C GLN A 14 4.62 6.30 -9.14
N LEU A 15 3.98 6.62 -8.03
CA LEU A 15 3.65 8.00 -7.66
C LEU A 15 4.92 8.83 -7.44
N LEU A 16 5.90 8.26 -6.74
CA LEU A 16 7.20 8.92 -6.55
C LEU A 16 7.94 9.13 -7.88
N ALA A 17 7.86 8.20 -8.81
CA ALA A 17 8.39 8.39 -10.16
C ALA A 17 7.63 9.49 -10.91
N ALA A 18 6.29 9.50 -10.85
CA ALA A 18 5.47 10.52 -11.49
C ALA A 18 5.73 11.93 -10.95
N ARG A 19 6.01 12.08 -9.63
CA ARG A 19 6.43 13.35 -9.00
C ARG A 19 7.63 13.98 -9.70
N THR A 20 8.55 13.17 -10.22
CA THR A 20 9.73 13.68 -10.95
C THR A 20 9.44 14.08 -12.40
N LYS A 21 8.21 13.89 -12.88
CA LYS A 21 7.72 14.26 -14.22
C LYS A 21 8.62 13.78 -15.37
N PRO A 22 9.05 12.50 -15.41
CA PRO A 22 9.90 12.01 -16.49
C PRO A 22 9.12 11.99 -17.80
N PRO A 23 9.66 12.57 -18.90
CA PRO A 23 8.91 12.79 -20.14
C PRO A 23 8.45 11.49 -20.83
N ALA A 24 9.11 10.36 -20.54
CA ALA A 24 8.73 9.07 -21.09
C ALA A 24 7.52 8.43 -20.37
N LEU A 25 7.25 8.79 -19.11
CA LEU A 25 6.14 8.25 -18.33
C LEU A 25 4.83 8.88 -18.76
N LYS A 26 3.91 8.06 -19.26
CA LYS A 26 2.64 8.51 -19.84
C LYS A 26 1.42 8.22 -18.98
N CYS A 27 1.44 7.15 -18.20
CA CYS A 27 0.35 6.79 -17.32
C CYS A 27 0.83 5.84 -16.21
N ILE A 28 0.06 5.74 -15.12
CA ILE A 28 0.35 4.84 -14.01
C ILE A 28 -0.91 4.13 -13.50
N MET A 29 -0.73 2.91 -12.97
CA MET A 29 -1.79 2.10 -12.35
C MET A 29 -1.36 1.64 -10.95
N PRO A 30 -1.33 2.53 -9.96
CA PRO A 30 -0.99 2.15 -8.59
C PRO A 30 -2.14 1.40 -7.92
N THR A 31 -1.84 0.20 -7.40
CA THR A 31 -2.82 -0.68 -6.75
C THR A 31 -2.48 -0.84 -5.28
N ALA A 32 -3.48 -0.74 -4.38
CA ALA A 32 -3.38 -1.11 -2.97
C ALA A 32 -2.09 -0.58 -2.29
N PHE A 33 -1.77 0.67 -2.51
CA PHE A 33 -0.57 1.30 -1.94
C PHE A 33 -0.89 2.05 -0.64
N VAL A 34 0.14 2.37 0.11
CA VAL A 34 -0.03 2.90 1.47
C VAL A 34 -0.61 4.32 1.50
N GLY A 35 -0.26 5.19 0.58
CA GLY A 35 -0.62 6.62 0.67
C GLY A 35 0.12 7.33 1.82
N ASN A 36 -0.55 8.25 2.49
CA ASN A 36 0.00 8.91 3.67
C ASN A 36 -0.08 7.98 4.89
N CYS A 37 1.06 7.73 5.52
CA CYS A 37 1.22 6.68 6.53
C CYS A 37 0.43 6.91 7.83
N SER A 38 0.06 8.14 8.13
CA SER A 38 -0.71 8.45 9.36
C SER A 38 -2.16 8.00 9.32
N CYS A 39 -2.75 7.84 8.13
CA CYS A 39 -4.16 7.44 7.99
C CYS A 39 -4.37 6.02 7.49
N SER A 40 -3.29 5.31 7.10
CA SER A 40 -3.35 4.00 6.50
C SER A 40 -2.38 3.02 7.19
N PHE A 41 -1.36 2.56 6.49
CA PHE A 41 -0.31 1.69 6.99
C PHE A 41 1.01 2.49 7.01
N PRO A 42 1.82 2.47 8.04
CA PRO A 42 1.79 1.60 9.23
C PRO A 42 0.89 2.06 10.37
N PHE A 43 0.28 3.22 10.29
CA PHE A 43 -0.58 3.76 11.34
C PHE A 43 -1.98 4.03 10.80
N SER A 44 -3.00 3.58 11.51
CA SER A 44 -4.38 3.96 11.26
C SER A 44 -4.73 5.11 12.21
N TYR A 45 -4.68 6.34 11.70
CA TYR A 45 -4.94 7.56 12.50
C TYR A 45 -4.11 7.64 13.79
N GLY A 46 -2.81 7.43 13.67
CA GLY A 46 -1.85 7.44 14.78
C GLY A 46 -1.80 6.16 15.62
N VAL A 47 -2.66 5.17 15.33
CA VAL A 47 -2.65 3.86 15.98
C VAL A 47 -1.87 2.87 15.13
N PRO A 48 -0.77 2.30 15.63
CA PRO A 48 0.09 1.43 14.84
C PRO A 48 -0.58 0.09 14.50
N ASN A 49 -0.53 -0.32 13.25
CA ASN A 49 -0.88 -1.64 12.74
C ASN A 49 0.26 -2.63 13.07
N LYS A 50 0.43 -2.94 14.35
CA LYS A 50 1.64 -3.54 14.92
C LYS A 50 2.05 -4.86 14.25
N SER A 51 1.11 -5.78 14.08
CA SER A 51 1.43 -7.12 13.58
C SER A 51 1.97 -7.09 12.14
N PRO A 52 1.23 -6.60 11.14
CA PRO A 52 1.73 -6.60 9.78
C PRO A 52 2.98 -5.71 9.62
N TYR A 53 3.05 -4.59 10.34
CA TYR A 53 4.17 -3.67 10.17
C TYR A 53 5.47 -4.18 10.78
N LEU A 54 5.41 -4.84 11.93
CA LEU A 54 6.59 -5.49 12.52
C LEU A 54 7.13 -6.61 11.63
N GLN A 55 6.25 -7.40 11.03
CA GLN A 55 6.62 -8.41 10.05
C GLN A 55 7.16 -7.80 8.75
N TRP A 56 6.61 -6.65 8.32
CA TRP A 56 7.08 -5.93 7.15
C TRP A 56 8.54 -5.51 7.26
N HIS A 57 8.99 -5.02 8.42
CA HIS A 57 10.40 -4.71 8.64
C HIS A 57 11.32 -5.92 8.46
N GLN A 58 10.84 -7.12 8.80
CA GLN A 58 11.60 -8.34 8.55
C GLN A 58 11.75 -8.62 7.05
N VAL A 59 10.70 -8.36 6.28
CA VAL A 59 10.64 -8.62 4.82
C VAL A 59 11.36 -7.53 4.03
N ALA A 60 11.01 -6.26 4.27
CA ALA A 60 11.48 -5.12 3.47
C ALA A 60 12.99 -4.93 3.53
N ASP A 61 13.59 -5.22 4.69
CA ASP A 61 15.03 -5.11 4.89
C ASP A 61 15.77 -6.44 4.62
N ALA A 62 15.09 -7.49 4.16
CA ALA A 62 15.73 -8.76 3.82
C ALA A 62 16.51 -8.62 2.52
N LYS A 63 17.81 -8.93 2.55
CA LYS A 63 18.66 -8.92 1.34
C LYS A 63 18.44 -10.15 0.47
N ARG A 64 17.88 -11.21 1.04
CA ARG A 64 17.61 -12.51 0.39
C ARG A 64 16.32 -13.09 0.96
N TRP A 65 15.62 -13.88 0.13
CA TRP A 65 14.43 -14.62 0.58
C TRP A 65 14.71 -15.53 1.78
N ASP A 66 15.89 -16.14 1.82
CA ASP A 66 16.33 -17.01 2.92
C ASP A 66 16.53 -16.27 4.25
N ASP A 67 16.66 -14.95 4.22
CA ASP A 67 16.76 -14.11 5.42
C ASP A 67 15.38 -13.80 6.04
N MET A 68 14.31 -14.25 5.42
CA MET A 68 12.94 -14.09 5.91
C MET A 68 12.57 -15.27 6.82
N ASP A 69 12.44 -14.99 8.10
CA ASP A 69 12.27 -15.96 9.17
C ASP A 69 10.79 -16.31 9.45
N VAL A 70 9.85 -15.69 8.79
CA VAL A 70 8.40 -15.88 9.04
C VAL A 70 7.61 -15.67 7.77
N ALA A 71 6.57 -16.47 7.59
CA ALA A 71 5.54 -16.19 6.62
C ALA A 71 4.88 -14.84 6.95
N TYR A 72 5.15 -13.85 6.13
CA TYR A 72 4.47 -12.57 6.18
C TYR A 72 2.94 -12.81 6.12
N CYS A 73 2.19 -12.16 7.01
CA CYS A 73 0.75 -12.37 7.19
C CYS A 73 0.32 -13.75 7.74
N ASP A 74 1.16 -14.42 8.51
CA ASP A 74 0.72 -15.60 9.26
C ASP A 74 -0.41 -15.23 10.24
N THR A 75 -1.59 -15.77 10.00
CA THR A 75 -2.77 -15.57 10.85
C THR A 75 -2.58 -16.11 12.28
N ASN A 76 -1.65 -17.05 12.46
CA ASN A 76 -1.26 -17.57 13.75
C ASN A 76 -0.08 -16.85 14.41
N ALA A 77 0.34 -15.71 13.88
CA ALA A 77 1.50 -14.95 14.37
C ALA A 77 1.43 -14.63 15.87
N LEU A 78 0.23 -14.43 16.43
CA LEU A 78 0.03 -14.21 17.87
C LEU A 78 0.42 -15.41 18.74
N ASN A 79 0.37 -16.62 18.19
CA ASN A 79 0.74 -17.87 18.86
C ASN A 79 2.15 -18.35 18.46
N HIS A 80 2.79 -17.66 17.51
CA HIS A 80 4.14 -18.02 17.08
C HIS A 80 5.15 -17.82 18.21
N PRO A 81 6.04 -18.81 18.51
CA PRO A 81 6.96 -18.75 19.66
C PRO A 81 7.83 -17.50 19.70
N LYS A 82 8.31 -17.02 18.55
CA LYS A 82 9.16 -15.84 18.42
C LYS A 82 8.34 -14.54 18.33
N TRP A 83 7.31 -14.50 17.47
CA TRP A 83 6.55 -13.29 17.16
C TRP A 83 5.45 -12.99 18.18
N GLY A 84 4.79 -14.00 18.73
CA GLY A 84 3.71 -13.83 19.70
C GLY A 84 4.07 -12.95 20.90
N PRO A 85 5.22 -13.17 21.57
CA PRO A 85 5.70 -12.28 22.61
C PRO A 85 5.91 -10.84 22.15
N ALA A 86 6.46 -10.63 20.95
CA ALA A 86 6.67 -9.30 20.38
C ALA A 86 5.34 -8.54 20.19
N PHE A 87 4.31 -9.21 19.68
CA PHE A 87 2.99 -8.60 19.52
C PHE A 87 2.30 -8.22 20.84
N LYS A 88 2.63 -8.89 21.91
CA LYS A 88 2.10 -8.63 23.26
C LYS A 88 2.94 -7.63 24.05
N HIS A 89 4.16 -7.36 23.60
CA HIS A 89 5.12 -6.52 24.34
C HIS A 89 4.67 -5.05 24.48
N ARG A 90 5.03 -4.46 25.64
CA ARG A 90 4.90 -3.03 25.96
C ARG A 90 6.18 -2.56 26.67
N PRO A 91 6.68 -1.34 26.41
CA PRO A 91 6.16 -0.36 25.45
C PRO A 91 6.35 -0.80 24.00
N LEU A 92 5.59 -0.18 23.10
CA LEU A 92 5.56 -0.55 21.66
C LEU A 92 6.93 -0.45 20.98
N VAL A 93 7.71 0.58 21.30
CA VAL A 93 9.04 0.84 20.72
C VAL A 93 10.01 -0.33 20.93
N ASP A 94 9.85 -1.06 22.01
CA ASP A 94 10.68 -2.21 22.36
C ASP A 94 10.12 -3.55 21.87
N ALA A 95 8.96 -3.56 21.24
CA ALA A 95 8.31 -4.77 20.76
C ALA A 95 9.16 -5.61 19.81
N ALA A 96 10.02 -4.95 19.04
CA ALA A 96 10.90 -5.57 18.05
C ALA A 96 12.21 -6.14 18.62
N ASN A 97 12.57 -5.86 19.87
CA ASN A 97 13.91 -6.13 20.40
C ASN A 97 14.37 -7.60 20.31
N ASN A 98 13.44 -8.53 20.35
CA ASN A 98 13.74 -9.96 20.30
C ASN A 98 13.49 -10.60 18.91
N VAL A 99 13.02 -9.82 17.95
CA VAL A 99 12.64 -10.33 16.61
C VAL A 99 13.35 -9.63 15.47
N LEU A 100 13.80 -8.40 15.67
CA LEU A 100 14.60 -7.62 14.71
C LEU A 100 15.97 -7.32 15.30
N ALA A 101 16.95 -7.03 14.43
CA ALA A 101 18.30 -6.63 14.82
C ALA A 101 18.87 -5.62 13.81
N GLY A 102 19.97 -4.95 14.20
CA GLY A 102 20.67 -4.00 13.33
C GLY A 102 19.74 -2.90 12.78
N ASP A 103 19.88 -2.61 11.50
CA ASP A 103 19.13 -1.55 10.84
C ASP A 103 17.60 -1.77 10.88
N LYS A 104 17.14 -3.02 10.82
CA LYS A 104 15.71 -3.36 10.94
C LYS A 104 15.11 -2.90 12.26
N LEU A 105 15.84 -3.10 13.36
CA LEU A 105 15.42 -2.66 14.69
C LEU A 105 15.49 -1.13 14.81
N ALA A 106 16.51 -0.51 14.24
CA ALA A 106 16.65 0.95 14.21
C ALA A 106 15.50 1.59 13.43
N ASN A 107 15.20 1.08 12.24
CA ASN A 107 14.09 1.54 11.40
C ASN A 107 12.73 1.37 12.09
N TRP A 108 12.51 0.25 12.78
CA TRP A 108 11.30 0.06 13.58
C TRP A 108 11.13 1.15 14.64
N ARG A 109 12.18 1.39 15.43
CA ARG A 109 12.15 2.39 16.50
C ARG A 109 11.93 3.79 15.98
N GLU A 110 12.60 4.12 14.89
CA GLU A 110 12.43 5.41 14.22
C GLU A 110 10.98 5.58 13.76
N THR A 111 10.45 4.65 13.00
CA THR A 111 9.08 4.72 12.51
C THR A 111 8.04 4.85 13.62
N ILE A 112 8.18 4.09 14.71
CA ILE A 112 7.22 4.12 15.82
C ILE A 112 7.20 5.48 16.55
N ASN A 113 8.27 6.25 16.45
CA ASN A 113 8.35 7.60 17.00
C ASN A 113 7.65 8.65 16.12
N HIS A 114 7.24 8.30 14.89
CA HIS A 114 6.58 9.18 13.93
C HIS A 114 5.16 8.70 13.59
N PRO A 115 4.21 8.68 14.55
CA PRO A 115 2.87 8.12 14.33
C PRO A 115 1.93 9.04 13.53
N MET A 116 2.34 10.26 13.25
CA MET A 116 1.58 11.27 12.52
C MET A 116 2.34 11.71 11.28
N ASP A 117 1.65 12.40 10.35
CA ASP A 117 2.29 13.04 9.21
C ASP A 117 3.18 14.19 9.69
N ASP A 118 4.47 13.94 9.69
CA ASP A 118 5.53 14.88 10.01
C ASP A 118 6.64 14.84 8.95
N ASP A 119 7.69 15.63 9.14
CA ASP A 119 8.80 15.75 8.19
C ASP A 119 9.52 14.42 7.91
N TYR A 120 9.40 13.45 8.80
CA TYR A 120 9.96 12.10 8.58
C TYR A 120 9.33 11.42 7.37
N TRP A 121 8.02 11.61 7.16
CA TRP A 121 7.27 11.00 6.07
C TRP A 121 7.27 11.83 4.78
N ALA A 122 7.64 13.11 4.85
CA ALA A 122 7.60 14.03 3.71
C ALA A 122 8.26 13.48 2.41
N PRO A 123 9.36 12.69 2.45
CA PRO A 123 9.95 12.14 1.23
C PRO A 123 9.04 11.20 0.44
N ILE A 124 8.08 10.55 1.11
CA ILE A 124 7.21 9.54 0.50
C ILE A 124 5.72 9.92 0.50
N HIS A 125 5.32 10.94 1.25
CA HIS A 125 3.97 11.47 1.27
C HIS A 125 3.76 12.52 0.18
N PHE A 126 2.49 12.82 -0.10
CA PHE A 126 2.09 13.86 -1.03
C PHE A 126 1.18 14.86 -0.30
N THR A 127 1.48 16.14 -0.45
CA THR A 127 0.52 17.21 -0.17
C THR A 127 -0.56 17.26 -1.25
N ASP A 128 -1.65 17.99 -1.02
CA ASP A 128 -2.69 18.15 -2.04
C ASP A 128 -2.14 18.89 -3.27
N ASP A 129 -1.26 19.87 -3.09
CA ASP A 129 -0.62 20.60 -4.18
C ASP A 129 0.28 19.68 -5.02
N GLU A 130 1.09 18.83 -4.38
CA GLU A 130 1.94 17.87 -5.09
C GLU A 130 1.11 16.80 -5.84
N LEU A 131 -0.01 16.35 -5.28
CA LEU A 131 -0.93 15.47 -5.99
C LEU A 131 -1.54 16.18 -7.21
N ALA A 132 -1.95 17.43 -7.05
CA ALA A 132 -2.50 18.24 -8.12
C ALA A 132 -1.52 18.48 -9.27
N GLU A 133 -0.23 18.42 -9.01
CA GLU A 133 0.81 18.52 -10.04
C GLU A 133 1.05 17.25 -10.87
N LEU A 134 0.41 16.13 -10.55
CA LEU A 134 0.49 14.89 -11.31
C LEU A 134 -0.34 15.03 -12.61
N ASP A 135 0.33 15.37 -13.69
CA ASP A 135 -0.27 15.67 -15.01
C ASP A 135 -0.20 14.46 -15.96
N ILE A 136 -0.58 13.29 -15.48
CA ILE A 136 -0.68 12.05 -16.27
C ILE A 136 -1.92 11.25 -15.86
N PRO A 137 -2.51 10.46 -16.79
CA PRO A 137 -3.61 9.55 -16.45
C PRO A 137 -3.24 8.55 -15.35
N ILE A 138 -4.16 8.38 -14.40
CA ILE A 138 -3.98 7.48 -13.27
C ILE A 138 -5.19 6.55 -13.13
N PHE A 139 -4.92 5.24 -13.04
CA PHE A 139 -5.94 4.25 -12.69
C PHE A 139 -5.65 3.65 -11.31
N PHE A 140 -6.34 4.13 -10.31
CA PHE A 140 -6.28 3.62 -8.94
C PHE A 140 -7.11 2.34 -8.80
N THR A 141 -6.53 1.34 -8.14
CA THR A 141 -7.25 0.10 -7.77
C THR A 141 -7.04 -0.20 -6.30
N ASP A 142 -8.11 -0.56 -5.60
CA ASP A 142 -8.03 -0.88 -4.18
C ASP A 142 -9.00 -2.00 -3.76
N GLY A 143 -8.75 -2.57 -2.59
CA GLY A 143 -9.64 -3.49 -1.93
C GLY A 143 -10.38 -2.84 -0.76
N TRP A 144 -11.70 -3.01 -0.68
CA TRP A 144 -12.49 -2.48 0.44
C TRP A 144 -12.04 -3.01 1.81
N TYR A 145 -11.39 -4.17 1.83
CA TYR A 145 -10.88 -4.82 3.04
C TYR A 145 -9.34 -4.77 3.12
N ASP A 146 -8.73 -3.85 2.39
CA ASP A 146 -7.30 -3.59 2.47
C ASP A 146 -6.97 -2.70 3.68
N MET A 147 -5.76 -2.86 4.21
CA MET A 147 -5.19 -1.97 5.20
C MET A 147 -4.52 -0.74 4.57
N ALA A 148 -4.20 -0.81 3.28
CA ALA A 148 -3.49 0.23 2.52
C ALA A 148 -4.49 0.99 1.64
N ILE A 149 -5.09 2.04 2.18
CA ILE A 149 -6.18 2.81 1.55
C ILE A 149 -5.69 3.98 0.68
N GLY A 150 -4.43 4.01 0.30
CA GLY A 150 -3.83 5.09 -0.49
C GLY A 150 -4.55 5.40 -1.80
N PRO A 151 -4.97 4.41 -2.61
CA PRO A 151 -5.72 4.66 -3.83
C PRO A 151 -7.01 5.45 -3.60
N ILE A 152 -7.78 5.10 -2.58
CA ILE A 152 -9.05 5.77 -2.23
C ILE A 152 -8.77 7.19 -1.71
N ASP A 153 -7.78 7.34 -0.83
CA ASP A 153 -7.42 8.63 -0.26
C ASP A 153 -6.93 9.60 -1.36
N TYR A 154 -5.97 9.19 -2.17
CA TYR A 154 -5.39 10.06 -3.20
C TYR A 154 -6.38 10.40 -4.31
N PHE A 155 -7.19 9.45 -4.75
CA PHE A 155 -8.28 9.74 -5.69
C PHE A 155 -9.24 10.78 -5.11
N SER A 156 -9.68 10.61 -3.86
CA SER A 156 -10.60 11.54 -3.19
C SER A 156 -10.01 12.95 -3.04
N ARG A 157 -8.73 13.04 -2.74
CA ARG A 157 -8.00 14.33 -2.63
C ARG A 157 -7.86 15.00 -3.98
N LEU A 158 -7.52 14.26 -5.03
CA LEU A 158 -7.45 14.76 -6.40
C LEU A 158 -8.81 15.28 -6.90
N GLU A 159 -9.90 14.56 -6.62
CA GLU A 159 -11.25 15.00 -6.97
C GLU A 159 -11.66 16.29 -6.26
N LYS A 160 -11.26 16.47 -5.02
CA LYS A 160 -11.51 17.72 -4.26
C LYS A 160 -10.71 18.90 -4.80
N THR A 161 -9.46 18.66 -5.24
CA THR A 161 -8.55 19.72 -5.66
C THR A 161 -8.81 20.17 -7.10
N HIS A 162 -9.03 19.24 -8.00
CA HIS A 162 -9.25 19.54 -9.45
C HIS A 162 -10.73 19.63 -9.84
N GLY A 163 -11.63 18.99 -9.10
CA GLY A 163 -12.97 18.70 -9.57
C GLY A 163 -12.99 17.50 -10.53
N HIS A 164 -14.18 16.94 -10.72
CA HIS A 164 -14.38 15.68 -11.44
C HIS A 164 -13.96 15.72 -12.92
N ASP A 165 -14.15 16.84 -13.57
CA ASP A 165 -13.97 16.98 -15.03
C ASP A 165 -12.71 17.76 -15.43
N GLN A 166 -11.78 17.98 -14.52
CA GLN A 166 -10.58 18.78 -14.77
C GLN A 166 -9.29 18.01 -14.51
N GLY A 167 -8.27 18.30 -15.32
CA GLY A 167 -6.97 17.63 -15.26
C GLY A 167 -6.93 16.33 -16.08
N PRO A 168 -5.90 15.50 -15.90
CA PRO A 168 -5.77 14.23 -16.60
C PRO A 168 -6.83 13.21 -16.16
N ASP A 169 -7.12 12.24 -17.03
CA ASP A 169 -8.08 11.17 -16.75
C ASP A 169 -7.72 10.40 -15.48
N ARG A 170 -8.68 10.26 -14.56
CA ARG A 170 -8.53 9.54 -13.29
C ARG A 170 -9.62 8.50 -13.14
N TYR A 171 -9.23 7.31 -12.75
CA TYR A 171 -10.13 6.20 -12.53
C TYR A 171 -9.90 5.61 -11.15
N LEU A 172 -10.97 5.21 -10.47
CA LEU A 172 -10.92 4.45 -9.22
C LEU A 172 -11.76 3.17 -9.35
N LEU A 173 -11.13 2.04 -9.09
CA LEU A 173 -11.80 0.75 -9.01
C LEU A 173 -11.60 0.18 -7.61
N VAL A 174 -12.71 -0.01 -6.89
CA VAL A 174 -12.71 -0.63 -5.56
C VAL A 174 -13.56 -1.88 -5.58
N GLY A 175 -12.97 -3.00 -5.20
CA GLY A 175 -13.67 -4.27 -5.09
C GLY A 175 -13.73 -4.82 -3.67
N PRO A 176 -14.48 -5.90 -3.43
CA PRO A 176 -14.59 -6.54 -2.12
C PRO A 176 -13.34 -7.39 -1.81
N TRP A 177 -12.17 -6.82 -2.03
CA TRP A 177 -10.87 -7.49 -1.99
C TRP A 177 -10.06 -7.12 -0.76
N ASN A 178 -9.16 -8.02 -0.35
CA ASN A 178 -8.04 -7.73 0.53
C ASN A 178 -6.82 -7.28 -0.29
N HIS A 179 -5.70 -7.07 0.38
CA HIS A 179 -4.45 -6.61 -0.22
C HIS A 179 -3.96 -7.44 -1.42
N TYR A 180 -4.09 -8.76 -1.34
CA TYR A 180 -3.65 -9.66 -2.41
C TYR A 180 -4.66 -9.76 -3.55
N GLN A 181 -5.94 -9.80 -3.22
CA GLN A 181 -7.02 -9.94 -4.18
C GLN A 181 -7.19 -8.69 -5.05
N ALA A 182 -6.89 -7.50 -4.53
CA ALA A 182 -6.86 -6.27 -5.31
C ALA A 182 -5.87 -6.31 -6.48
N TYR A 183 -4.86 -7.17 -6.39
CA TYR A 183 -3.84 -7.35 -7.43
C TYR A 183 -4.08 -8.58 -8.31
N ALA A 184 -4.42 -9.71 -7.71
CA ALA A 184 -4.34 -11.05 -8.32
C ALA A 184 -5.59 -11.48 -9.10
N ALA A 185 -6.58 -10.60 -9.32
CA ALA A 185 -7.84 -10.98 -9.93
C ALA A 185 -8.53 -12.13 -9.16
N SER A 186 -9.30 -11.78 -8.15
CA SER A 186 -10.05 -12.76 -7.34
C SER A 186 -10.93 -13.66 -8.20
N GLN A 187 -11.03 -14.94 -7.83
CA GLN A 187 -11.89 -15.90 -8.49
C GLN A 187 -13.30 -15.91 -7.89
N PRO A 188 -14.35 -16.22 -8.67
CA PRO A 188 -15.70 -16.40 -8.13
C PRO A 188 -15.70 -17.42 -6.99
N GLY A 189 -16.30 -17.04 -5.85
CA GLY A 189 -16.42 -17.92 -4.69
C GLY A 189 -15.16 -18.07 -3.84
N GLU A 190 -14.09 -17.31 -4.13
CA GLU A 190 -12.90 -17.24 -3.30
C GLU A 190 -13.23 -16.72 -1.90
N PHE A 191 -12.45 -17.17 -0.91
CA PHE A 191 -12.63 -16.77 0.48
C PHE A 191 -11.50 -15.82 0.93
N ASP A 192 -11.86 -14.93 1.85
CA ASP A 192 -10.95 -14.12 2.63
C ASP A 192 -11.27 -14.36 4.11
N GLY A 193 -10.49 -15.20 4.78
CA GLY A 193 -10.86 -15.75 6.07
C GLY A 193 -12.18 -16.53 6.00
N ASP A 194 -13.14 -16.15 6.83
CA ASP A 194 -14.49 -16.78 6.85
C ASP A 194 -15.48 -16.15 5.85
N ARG A 195 -15.06 -15.09 5.14
CA ARG A 195 -15.90 -14.36 4.22
C ARG A 195 -15.75 -14.87 2.79
N LYS A 196 -16.86 -15.34 2.22
CA LYS A 196 -16.93 -15.66 0.79
C LYS A 196 -17.09 -14.40 -0.03
N LEU A 197 -16.24 -14.23 -1.05
CA LEU A 197 -16.38 -13.14 -2.01
C LEU A 197 -17.66 -13.33 -2.85
N PRO A 198 -18.41 -12.26 -3.13
CA PRO A 198 -19.53 -12.34 -4.05
C PRO A 198 -19.03 -12.63 -5.47
N ASP A 199 -19.84 -13.33 -6.25
CA ASP A 199 -19.47 -13.73 -7.61
C ASP A 199 -19.15 -12.52 -8.53
N ASN A 200 -19.81 -11.39 -8.30
CA ASN A 200 -19.54 -10.13 -9.01
C ASN A 200 -18.29 -9.37 -8.47
N GLY A 201 -17.65 -9.88 -7.43
CA GLY A 201 -16.37 -9.37 -6.97
C GLY A 201 -15.16 -9.87 -7.79
N ALA A 202 -15.38 -10.90 -8.62
CA ALA A 202 -14.40 -11.40 -9.57
C ALA A 202 -14.56 -10.64 -10.90
N ILE A 203 -13.59 -9.80 -11.24
CA ILE A 203 -13.61 -9.03 -12.49
C ILE A 203 -12.36 -9.31 -13.31
N ASP A 204 -12.42 -9.01 -14.61
CA ASP A 204 -11.24 -9.07 -15.49
C ASP A 204 -10.32 -7.87 -15.28
N LEU A 205 -9.54 -7.91 -14.19
CA LEU A 205 -8.52 -6.88 -13.89
C LEU A 205 -7.44 -6.79 -14.96
N LEU A 206 -7.09 -7.90 -15.61
CA LEU A 206 -6.08 -7.89 -16.67
C LEU A 206 -6.59 -7.15 -17.90
N GLY A 207 -7.82 -7.44 -18.34
CA GLY A 207 -8.45 -6.73 -19.45
C GLY A 207 -8.59 -5.22 -19.18
N GLN A 208 -8.93 -4.82 -17.95
CA GLN A 208 -8.98 -3.41 -17.55
C GLN A 208 -7.60 -2.74 -17.68
N ARG A 209 -6.53 -3.41 -17.23
CA ARG A 209 -5.16 -2.91 -17.33
C ARG A 209 -4.71 -2.76 -18.78
N ILE A 210 -4.96 -3.77 -19.61
CA ILE A 210 -4.64 -3.70 -21.05
C ILE A 210 -5.38 -2.55 -21.70
N THR A 211 -6.68 -2.40 -21.48
CA THR A 211 -7.50 -1.33 -22.04
C THR A 211 -6.98 0.06 -21.65
N PHE A 212 -6.56 0.22 -20.38
CA PHE A 212 -5.99 1.48 -19.91
C PHE A 212 -4.66 1.77 -20.61
N PHE A 213 -3.75 0.83 -20.69
CA PHE A 213 -2.46 1.04 -21.36
C PHE A 213 -2.61 1.25 -22.86
N ASP A 214 -3.49 0.52 -23.54
CA ASP A 214 -3.76 0.74 -24.99
C ASP A 214 -4.29 2.13 -25.30
N ARG A 215 -4.97 2.77 -24.33
CA ARG A 215 -5.47 4.14 -24.49
C ARG A 215 -4.37 5.20 -24.37
N TYR A 216 -3.36 4.99 -23.50
CA TYR A 216 -2.43 6.04 -23.12
C TYR A 216 -0.97 5.82 -23.56
N LEU A 217 -0.62 4.67 -24.12
CA LEU A 217 0.73 4.35 -24.63
C LEU A 217 0.79 4.33 -26.15
#